data_ec58f3cb22e83c34252825656569694c
#
_entry.id   ec58f3cb22e83c34252825656569694c
#
_cell.length_a   1.000
_cell.length_b   1.000
_cell.length_c   1.000
_cell.angle_alpha   90.00
_cell.angle_beta   90.00
_cell.angle_gamma   90.00
#
_symmetry.space_group_name_H-M   'P 1'
#
loop_
_entity.id
_entity.type
_entity.pdbx_description
1 polymer ?
#
loop_
_entity_poly.entity_id
_entity_poly.type
_entity_poly.pdbx_seq_one_letter_code
_entity_poly.pdbx_strand_id
1 'polypeptide(L)'
;MHRINIGCGSSPSVDWTNFDNTPAIKLANSPLKYRIAKLFGMLNKSHIENIEWNIKNKIKYADATKRIPVPSNSVEAIYTSHMFEHLSREGAKSFLCEAKRVLMIDGVLRVSVPDLKIYVDKYKNNEDADEFMNGILVEAPPINTLKQKLFLFLNGYRHHQWMYDGNSLSNLFKEAGLKNIKICAEGETSIKNSTGLDLYERGKNSVYVEGTK
;
A
#
# COMPACT_ATOMS: atom_id res chain seq x y z
N MET A 1 -6.12 -13.38 16.80
CA MET A 1 -4.98 -12.48 16.63
C MET A 1 -5.27 -11.48 15.53
N HIS A 2 -4.87 -10.22 15.68
CA HIS A 2 -5.27 -9.16 14.74
C HIS A 2 -4.23 -8.99 13.64
N ARG A 3 -4.64 -9.14 12.39
CA ARG A 3 -3.79 -8.98 11.19
C ARG A 3 -4.39 -7.90 10.30
N ILE A 4 -3.56 -7.05 9.75
CA ILE A 4 -4.01 -5.90 8.96
C ILE A 4 -3.30 -5.82 7.61
N ASN A 5 -4.04 -5.50 6.56
CA ASN A 5 -3.55 -5.17 5.24
C ASN A 5 -3.73 -3.66 5.01
N ILE A 6 -2.65 -2.96 4.70
CA ILE A 6 -2.62 -1.51 4.51
C ILE A 6 -2.39 -1.18 3.04
N GLY A 7 -3.24 -0.28 2.50
CA GLY A 7 -3.21 0.07 1.08
C GLY A 7 -3.73 -1.08 0.21
N CYS A 8 -4.79 -1.75 0.67
CA CYS A 8 -5.30 -2.96 0.02
C CYS A 8 -5.86 -2.71 -1.40
N GLY A 9 -6.17 -1.46 -1.74
CA GLY A 9 -6.74 -1.12 -3.05
C GLY A 9 -7.92 -2.02 -3.39
N SER A 10 -7.83 -2.70 -4.54
CA SER A 10 -8.81 -3.69 -5.02
C SER A 10 -8.50 -5.14 -4.63
N SER A 11 -7.46 -5.38 -3.84
CA SER A 11 -6.99 -6.72 -3.43
C SER A 11 -7.03 -6.89 -1.90
N PRO A 12 -8.23 -6.88 -1.28
CA PRO A 12 -8.34 -7.10 0.16
C PRO A 12 -7.95 -8.52 0.53
N SER A 13 -7.16 -8.67 1.59
CA SER A 13 -6.79 -9.97 2.15
C SER A 13 -7.97 -10.58 2.93
N VAL A 14 -8.27 -11.85 2.65
CA VAL A 14 -9.35 -12.59 3.33
C VAL A 14 -8.96 -12.81 4.80
N ASP A 15 -9.91 -12.64 5.72
CA ASP A 15 -9.74 -12.76 7.17
C ASP A 15 -8.76 -11.76 7.81
N TRP A 16 -8.39 -10.70 7.07
CA TRP A 16 -7.60 -9.58 7.56
C TRP A 16 -8.45 -8.32 7.69
N THR A 17 -8.06 -7.39 8.57
CA THR A 17 -8.66 -6.06 8.54
C THR A 17 -7.98 -5.25 7.45
N ASN A 18 -8.73 -4.89 6.43
CA ASN A 18 -8.23 -4.16 5.27
C ASN A 18 -8.41 -2.66 5.45
N PHE A 19 -7.34 -1.90 5.22
CA PHE A 19 -7.32 -0.45 5.27
C PHE A 19 -6.83 0.14 3.95
N ASP A 20 -7.39 1.27 3.59
CA ASP A 20 -6.92 2.08 2.48
C ASP A 20 -7.28 3.56 2.71
N ASN A 21 -6.63 4.50 2.01
CA ASN A 21 -6.80 5.94 2.24
C ASN A 21 -7.57 6.66 1.12
N THR A 22 -8.14 5.94 0.15
CA THR A 22 -8.87 6.58 -0.95
C THR A 22 -10.12 7.30 -0.45
N PRO A 23 -10.47 8.48 -1.03
CA PRO A 23 -11.65 9.24 -0.63
C PRO A 23 -12.96 8.47 -0.76
N ALA A 24 -13.07 7.54 -1.70
CA ALA A 24 -14.23 6.67 -1.85
C ALA A 24 -14.52 5.87 -0.57
N ILE A 25 -13.48 5.44 0.14
CA ILE A 25 -13.60 4.69 1.40
C ILE A 25 -14.08 5.60 2.54
N LYS A 26 -13.73 6.90 2.54
CA LYS A 26 -14.31 7.84 3.49
C LYS A 26 -15.83 7.93 3.36
N LEU A 27 -16.35 7.90 2.12
CA LEU A 27 -17.79 7.86 1.86
C LEU A 27 -18.37 6.50 2.22
N ALA A 28 -17.69 5.40 1.86
CA ALA A 28 -18.11 4.04 2.23
C ALA A 28 -18.25 3.87 3.76
N ASN A 29 -17.36 4.50 4.54
CA ASN A 29 -17.39 4.45 6.00
C ASN A 29 -18.30 5.53 6.64
N SER A 30 -19.05 6.29 5.83
CA SER A 30 -19.98 7.33 6.27
C SER A 30 -21.35 7.19 5.57
N PRO A 31 -22.23 6.25 6.03
CA PRO A 31 -23.49 5.94 5.34
C PRO A 31 -24.38 7.15 5.08
N LEU A 32 -24.43 8.10 6.02
CA LEU A 32 -25.23 9.32 5.85
C LEU A 32 -24.68 10.21 4.73
N LYS A 33 -23.36 10.45 4.70
CA LYS A 33 -22.70 11.25 3.65
C LYS A 33 -22.85 10.59 2.28
N TYR A 34 -22.73 9.28 2.19
CA TYR A 34 -22.94 8.52 0.97
C TYR A 34 -24.37 8.68 0.45
N ARG A 35 -25.39 8.52 1.33
CA ARG A 35 -26.81 8.71 0.96
C ARG A 35 -27.09 10.12 0.44
N ILE A 36 -26.57 11.13 1.12
CA ILE A 36 -26.70 12.54 0.71
C ILE A 36 -26.05 12.75 -0.67
N ALA A 37 -24.80 12.33 -0.85
CA ALA A 37 -24.10 12.48 -2.13
C ALA A 37 -24.80 11.75 -3.28
N LYS A 38 -25.39 10.57 -3.03
CA LYS A 38 -26.18 9.81 -4.01
C LYS A 38 -27.49 10.52 -4.38
N LEU A 39 -28.21 11.04 -3.36
CA LEU A 39 -29.46 11.76 -3.54
C LEU A 39 -29.31 13.04 -4.39
N PHE A 40 -28.25 13.80 -4.14
CA PHE A 40 -27.95 15.05 -4.87
C PHE A 40 -27.23 14.84 -6.21
N GLY A 41 -27.09 13.59 -6.69
CA GLY A 41 -26.48 13.30 -7.99
C GLY A 41 -24.99 13.66 -8.08
N MET A 42 -24.30 13.79 -6.94
CA MET A 42 -22.88 14.14 -6.89
C MET A 42 -21.95 12.97 -7.30
N LEU A 43 -22.51 11.77 -7.43
CA LEU A 43 -21.78 10.54 -7.73
C LEU A 43 -22.23 9.99 -9.09
N ASN A 44 -21.27 9.69 -9.96
CA ASN A 44 -21.53 8.93 -11.17
C ASN A 44 -21.61 7.43 -10.88
N LYS A 45 -22.02 6.63 -11.89
CA LYS A 45 -22.19 5.17 -11.75
C LYS A 45 -20.93 4.48 -11.26
N SER A 46 -19.77 4.81 -11.81
CA SER A 46 -18.48 4.21 -11.42
C SER A 46 -18.11 4.55 -9.96
N HIS A 47 -18.41 5.78 -9.50
CA HIS A 47 -18.19 6.14 -8.08
C HIS A 47 -19.08 5.31 -7.15
N ILE A 48 -20.33 5.13 -7.51
CA ILE A 48 -21.29 4.34 -6.72
C ILE A 48 -20.81 2.87 -6.65
N GLU A 49 -20.49 2.26 -7.79
CA GLU A 49 -19.98 0.89 -7.85
C GLU A 49 -18.74 0.68 -6.98
N ASN A 50 -17.77 1.61 -7.05
CA ASN A 50 -16.57 1.57 -6.24
C ASN A 50 -16.89 1.68 -4.74
N ILE A 51 -17.75 2.62 -4.33
CA ILE A 51 -18.13 2.80 -2.92
C ILE A 51 -18.88 1.55 -2.42
N GLU A 52 -19.82 1.01 -3.18
CA GLU A 52 -20.57 -0.20 -2.82
C GLU A 52 -19.66 -1.44 -2.72
N TRP A 53 -18.65 -1.54 -3.61
CA TRP A 53 -17.64 -2.57 -3.54
C TRP A 53 -16.81 -2.46 -2.24
N ASN A 54 -16.36 -1.24 -1.85
CA ASN A 54 -15.64 -1.01 -0.61
C ASN A 54 -16.49 -1.36 0.63
N ILE A 55 -17.79 -1.04 0.62
CA ILE A 55 -18.74 -1.41 1.69
C ILE A 55 -18.84 -2.94 1.78
N LYS A 56 -19.07 -3.62 0.64
CA LYS A 56 -19.19 -5.08 0.57
C LYS A 56 -17.94 -5.79 1.12
N ASN A 57 -16.76 -5.29 0.78
CA ASN A 57 -15.47 -5.85 1.23
C ASN A 57 -15.01 -5.32 2.60
N LYS A 58 -15.85 -4.52 3.29
CA LYS A 58 -15.60 -3.98 4.64
C LYS A 58 -14.26 -3.26 4.78
N ILE A 59 -13.82 -2.55 3.71
CA ILE A 59 -12.56 -1.82 3.72
C ILE A 59 -12.72 -0.58 4.61
N LYS A 60 -11.78 -0.40 5.54
CA LYS A 60 -11.78 0.71 6.50
C LYS A 60 -10.86 1.83 6.01
N TYR A 61 -11.23 3.06 6.32
CA TYR A 61 -10.39 4.20 6.01
C TYR A 61 -9.24 4.32 7.02
N ALA A 62 -8.01 4.40 6.51
CA ALA A 62 -6.84 4.82 7.29
C ALA A 62 -5.80 5.50 6.39
N ASP A 63 -5.28 6.63 6.85
CA ASP A 63 -4.04 7.20 6.34
C ASP A 63 -2.90 6.72 7.25
N ALA A 64 -2.24 5.64 6.83
CA ALA A 64 -1.24 4.96 7.64
C ALA A 64 0.06 5.77 7.82
N THR A 65 0.24 6.86 7.05
CA THR A 65 1.34 7.81 7.29
C THR A 65 1.07 8.73 8.46
N LYS A 66 -0.20 8.84 8.90
CA LYS A 66 -0.62 9.64 10.05
C LYS A 66 -0.97 8.79 11.25
N ARG A 67 -1.94 7.88 11.06
CA ARG A 67 -2.43 7.02 12.13
C ARG A 67 -3.07 5.76 11.61
N ILE A 68 -2.60 4.62 12.06
CA ILE A 68 -3.32 3.35 11.89
C ILE A 68 -4.32 3.24 13.06
N PRO A 69 -5.65 3.11 12.79
CA PRO A 69 -6.69 3.23 13.83
C PRO A 69 -6.87 1.92 14.62
N VAL A 70 -5.77 1.40 15.14
CA VAL A 70 -5.73 0.25 16.05
C VAL A 70 -4.83 0.55 17.26
N PRO A 71 -5.03 -0.13 18.40
CA PRO A 71 -4.19 0.07 19.59
C PRO A 71 -2.72 -0.26 19.35
N SER A 72 -1.83 0.32 20.15
CA SER A 72 -0.42 -0.06 20.16
C SER A 72 -0.26 -1.50 20.64
N ASN A 73 0.74 -2.22 20.12
CA ASN A 73 1.06 -3.60 20.50
C ASN A 73 -0.11 -4.59 20.35
N SER A 74 -0.97 -4.40 19.34
CA SER A 74 -2.18 -5.21 19.16
C SER A 74 -2.21 -6.04 17.88
N VAL A 75 -1.24 -5.84 16.98
CA VAL A 75 -1.23 -6.42 15.63
C VAL A 75 -0.12 -7.48 15.53
N GLU A 76 -0.48 -8.68 15.13
CA GLU A 76 0.44 -9.80 14.90
C GLU A 76 1.20 -9.65 13.58
N ALA A 77 0.50 -9.21 12.52
CA ALA A 77 1.09 -9.05 11.21
C ALA A 77 0.51 -7.85 10.47
N ILE A 78 1.38 -7.12 9.80
CA ILE A 78 1.03 -6.05 8.85
C ILE A 78 1.53 -6.48 7.48
N TYR A 79 0.64 -6.42 6.50
CA TYR A 79 0.94 -6.62 5.10
C TYR A 79 0.64 -5.34 4.32
N THR A 80 1.52 -4.98 3.39
CA THR A 80 1.27 -3.95 2.40
C THR A 80 1.96 -4.34 1.09
N SER A 81 1.22 -4.22 -0.01
CA SER A 81 1.70 -4.58 -1.34
C SER A 81 1.42 -3.45 -2.31
N HIS A 82 2.45 -3.03 -3.02
CA HIS A 82 2.39 -1.99 -4.05
C HIS A 82 1.67 -0.70 -3.59
N MET A 83 1.97 -0.28 -2.35
CA MET A 83 1.51 0.96 -1.77
C MET A 83 2.70 1.82 -1.28
N PHE A 84 3.75 1.18 -0.77
CA PHE A 84 4.86 1.84 -0.09
C PHE A 84 5.68 2.74 -1.03
N GLU A 85 5.81 2.36 -2.31
CA GLU A 85 6.44 3.15 -3.38
C GLU A 85 5.70 4.45 -3.73
N HIS A 86 4.41 4.53 -3.39
CA HIS A 86 3.60 5.74 -3.57
C HIS A 86 3.74 6.73 -2.43
N LEU A 87 4.49 6.40 -1.38
CA LEU A 87 4.78 7.30 -0.27
C LEU A 87 6.04 8.14 -0.55
N SER A 88 6.02 9.40 -0.10
CA SER A 88 7.26 10.17 0.00
C SER A 88 8.22 9.53 1.01
N ARG A 89 9.49 9.92 1.00
CA ARG A 89 10.47 9.39 1.98
C ARG A 89 10.05 9.64 3.43
N GLU A 90 9.49 10.82 3.71
CA GLU A 90 8.95 11.17 5.02
C GLU A 90 7.70 10.37 5.35
N GLY A 91 6.81 10.18 4.37
CA GLY A 91 5.62 9.34 4.49
C GLY A 91 5.97 7.88 4.79
N ALA A 92 6.99 7.33 4.12
CA ALA A 92 7.49 5.99 4.37
C ALA A 92 8.03 5.83 5.81
N LYS A 93 8.83 6.79 6.30
CA LYS A 93 9.31 6.80 7.69
C LYS A 93 8.15 6.89 8.69
N SER A 94 7.19 7.77 8.45
CA SER A 94 5.99 7.91 9.29
C SER A 94 5.16 6.62 9.33
N PHE A 95 4.97 5.98 8.17
CA PHE A 95 4.30 4.67 8.09
C PHE A 95 5.03 3.61 8.92
N LEU A 96 6.36 3.52 8.83
CA LEU A 96 7.14 2.54 9.59
C LEU A 96 7.06 2.79 11.10
N CYS A 97 7.04 4.06 11.54
CA CYS A 97 6.81 4.41 12.94
C CYS A 97 5.43 3.92 13.44
N GLU A 98 4.37 4.15 12.66
CA GLU A 98 3.03 3.69 12.99
C GLU A 98 2.91 2.16 12.92
N ALA A 99 3.50 1.51 11.93
CA ALA A 99 3.56 0.06 11.83
C ALA A 99 4.22 -0.54 13.09
N LYS A 100 5.40 -0.01 13.47
CA LYS A 100 6.08 -0.44 14.70
C LYS A 100 5.26 -0.17 15.96
N ARG A 101 4.53 0.96 16.03
CA ARG A 101 3.66 1.26 17.17
C ARG A 101 2.59 0.19 17.36
N VAL A 102 1.90 -0.20 16.29
CA VAL A 102 0.75 -1.11 16.37
C VAL A 102 1.14 -2.58 16.44
N LEU A 103 2.30 -2.96 15.88
CA LEU A 103 2.82 -4.32 16.00
C LEU A 103 3.03 -4.70 17.46
N MET A 104 2.64 -5.90 17.83
CA MET A 104 3.02 -6.54 19.09
C MET A 104 4.51 -6.96 19.04
N ILE A 105 5.07 -7.34 20.18
CA ILE A 105 6.43 -7.90 20.23
C ILE A 105 6.45 -9.15 19.34
N ASP A 106 7.51 -9.29 18.54
CA ASP A 106 7.69 -10.31 17.50
C ASP A 106 6.65 -10.30 16.38
N GLY A 107 5.78 -9.28 16.33
CA GLY A 107 4.87 -9.07 15.20
C GLY A 107 5.62 -8.71 13.93
N VAL A 108 5.15 -9.17 12.78
CA VAL A 108 5.83 -9.08 11.48
C VAL A 108 5.24 -7.97 10.62
N LEU A 109 6.09 -7.10 10.09
CA LEU A 109 5.77 -6.24 8.96
C LEU A 109 6.30 -6.87 7.68
N ARG A 110 5.43 -7.08 6.68
CA ARG A 110 5.80 -7.47 5.32
C ARG A 110 5.45 -6.35 4.34
N VAL A 111 6.43 -5.91 3.57
CA VAL A 111 6.27 -4.93 2.49
C VAL A 111 6.69 -5.56 1.18
N SER A 112 5.81 -5.48 0.17
CA SER A 112 6.08 -5.81 -1.23
C SER A 112 6.05 -4.54 -2.07
N VAL A 113 7.10 -4.33 -2.89
CA VAL A 113 7.22 -3.19 -3.82
C VAL A 113 7.85 -3.64 -5.12
N PRO A 114 7.70 -2.88 -6.22
CA PRO A 114 8.47 -3.10 -7.44
C PRO A 114 9.97 -3.08 -7.15
N ASP A 115 10.70 -4.10 -7.62
CA ASP A 115 12.15 -4.20 -7.40
C ASP A 115 12.93 -3.36 -8.44
N LEU A 116 13.50 -2.25 -8.00
CA LEU A 116 14.33 -1.38 -8.84
C LEU A 116 15.46 -2.16 -9.55
N LYS A 117 16.02 -3.18 -8.89
CA LYS A 117 17.11 -3.98 -9.47
C LYS A 117 16.71 -4.62 -10.79
N ILE A 118 15.49 -5.13 -10.90
CA ILE A 118 14.96 -5.77 -12.11
C ILE A 118 14.90 -4.77 -13.27
N TYR A 119 14.41 -3.57 -13.02
CA TYR A 119 14.36 -2.51 -14.04
C TYR A 119 15.75 -2.06 -14.48
N VAL A 120 16.70 -1.96 -13.54
CA VAL A 120 18.10 -1.63 -13.85
C VAL A 120 18.76 -2.74 -14.67
N ASP A 121 18.57 -4.02 -14.31
CA ASP A 121 19.13 -5.14 -15.05
C ASP A 121 18.53 -5.22 -16.46
N LYS A 122 17.23 -4.93 -16.62
CA LYS A 122 16.58 -4.84 -17.92
C LYS A 122 17.15 -3.72 -18.78
N TYR A 123 17.32 -2.52 -18.19
CA TYR A 123 17.94 -1.38 -18.88
C TYR A 123 19.36 -1.69 -19.35
N LYS A 124 20.18 -2.37 -18.55
CA LYS A 124 21.53 -2.77 -18.95
C LYS A 124 21.56 -3.73 -20.16
N ASN A 125 20.48 -4.48 -20.37
CA ASN A 125 20.39 -5.43 -21.47
C ASN A 125 19.91 -4.81 -22.78
N ASN A 126 19.01 -3.81 -22.72
CA ASN A 126 18.40 -3.22 -23.91
C ASN A 126 18.75 -1.75 -24.14
N GLU A 127 19.36 -1.08 -23.16
CA GLU A 127 19.80 0.33 -23.19
C GLU A 127 18.70 1.32 -23.60
N ASP A 128 17.42 0.97 -23.37
CA ASP A 128 16.25 1.79 -23.70
C ASP A 128 15.81 2.59 -22.47
N ALA A 129 16.14 3.89 -22.47
CA ALA A 129 15.82 4.82 -21.38
C ALA A 129 14.30 5.07 -21.26
N ASP A 130 13.57 5.12 -22.37
CA ASP A 130 12.13 5.36 -22.37
C ASP A 130 11.40 4.14 -21.79
N GLU A 131 11.82 2.92 -22.13
CA GLU A 131 11.28 1.70 -21.53
C GLU A 131 11.56 1.66 -20.02
N PHE A 132 12.78 2.06 -19.60
CA PHE A 132 13.13 2.12 -18.19
C PHE A 132 12.24 3.12 -17.42
N MET A 133 12.13 4.36 -17.92
CA MET A 133 11.35 5.42 -17.27
C MET A 133 9.87 5.07 -17.20
N ASN A 134 9.31 4.50 -18.28
CA ASN A 134 7.94 4.02 -18.29
C ASN A 134 7.72 2.87 -17.30
N GLY A 135 8.71 1.98 -17.17
CA GLY A 135 8.64 0.83 -16.25
C GLY A 135 8.62 1.23 -14.78
N ILE A 136 9.43 2.21 -14.39
CA ILE A 136 9.51 2.66 -12.98
C ILE A 136 8.37 3.59 -12.57
N LEU A 137 7.52 4.08 -13.49
CA LEU A 137 6.32 4.87 -13.23
C LEU A 137 6.52 6.11 -12.34
N VAL A 138 7.68 6.78 -12.45
CA VAL A 138 8.02 7.95 -11.62
C VAL A 138 7.41 9.23 -12.18
N GLU A 139 7.04 9.25 -13.46
CA GLU A 139 6.44 10.42 -14.09
C GLU A 139 5.04 10.71 -13.52
N ALA A 140 4.88 11.93 -12.99
CA ALA A 140 3.57 12.43 -12.61
C ALA A 140 2.85 12.97 -13.85
N PRO A 141 1.63 12.51 -14.17
CA PRO A 141 0.90 13.04 -15.31
C PRO A 141 0.65 14.54 -15.14
N PRO A 142 0.75 15.35 -16.22
CA PRO A 142 0.52 16.80 -16.15
C PRO A 142 -0.91 17.10 -15.70
N ILE A 143 -1.04 17.97 -14.69
CA ILE A 143 -2.33 18.38 -14.13
C ILE A 143 -2.72 19.73 -14.74
N ASN A 144 -3.35 19.70 -15.91
CA ASN A 144 -3.66 20.90 -16.68
C ASN A 144 -5.12 21.37 -16.50
N THR A 145 -6.01 20.55 -15.94
CA THR A 145 -7.43 20.88 -15.81
C THR A 145 -7.97 20.66 -14.39
N LEU A 146 -9.04 21.39 -14.03
CA LEU A 146 -9.78 21.18 -12.78
C LEU A 146 -10.34 19.75 -12.67
N LYS A 147 -10.76 19.15 -13.79
CA LYS A 147 -11.21 17.75 -13.84
C LYS A 147 -10.09 16.78 -13.46
N GLN A 148 -8.86 16.99 -13.96
CA GLN A 148 -7.71 16.17 -13.60
C GLN A 148 -7.33 16.36 -12.13
N LYS A 149 -7.37 17.58 -11.60
CA LYS A 149 -7.16 17.85 -10.16
C LYS A 149 -8.18 17.11 -9.30
N LEU A 150 -9.47 17.18 -9.68
CA LEU A 150 -10.52 16.47 -8.95
C LEU A 150 -10.38 14.95 -9.07
N PHE A 151 -10.02 14.44 -10.25
CA PHE A 151 -9.77 13.01 -10.46
C PHE A 151 -8.61 12.51 -9.59
N LEU A 152 -7.49 13.23 -9.55
CA LEU A 152 -6.33 12.89 -8.72
C LEU A 152 -6.65 13.02 -7.23
N PHE A 153 -7.42 14.03 -6.85
CA PHE A 153 -7.90 14.17 -5.46
C PHE A 153 -8.76 12.98 -5.03
N LEU A 154 -9.64 12.48 -5.91
CA LEU A 154 -10.55 11.37 -5.60
C LEU A 154 -9.88 9.99 -5.68
N ASN A 155 -8.90 9.80 -6.55
CA ASN A 155 -8.28 8.50 -6.84
C ASN A 155 -6.85 8.36 -6.31
N GLY A 156 -6.27 9.46 -5.77
CA GLY A 156 -4.87 9.52 -5.34
C GLY A 156 -3.88 9.59 -6.50
N TYR A 157 -2.63 9.88 -6.17
CA TYR A 157 -1.51 9.84 -7.10
C TYR A 157 -1.11 8.39 -7.34
N ARG A 158 -1.03 7.97 -8.62
CA ARG A 158 -0.69 6.59 -9.00
C ARG A 158 0.76 6.45 -9.49
N HIS A 159 1.56 7.51 -9.45
CA HIS A 159 2.98 7.44 -9.79
C HIS A 159 3.80 7.03 -8.56
N HIS A 160 4.92 6.37 -8.81
CA HIS A 160 5.86 6.02 -7.75
C HIS A 160 6.63 7.27 -7.31
N GLN A 161 6.60 7.57 -6.03
CA GLN A 161 7.40 8.67 -5.47
C GLN A 161 8.82 8.22 -5.15
N TRP A 162 9.01 6.92 -4.95
CA TRP A 162 10.31 6.33 -4.68
C TRP A 162 10.36 4.87 -5.11
N MET A 163 11.50 4.48 -5.71
CA MET A 163 11.76 3.09 -6.06
C MET A 163 12.71 2.47 -5.03
N TYR A 164 12.48 1.19 -4.76
CA TYR A 164 13.26 0.42 -3.79
C TYR A 164 13.85 -0.82 -4.44
N ASP A 165 15.00 -1.24 -3.91
CA ASP A 165 15.49 -2.62 -3.97
C ASP A 165 15.48 -3.23 -2.57
N GLY A 166 15.82 -4.50 -2.46
CA GLY A 166 15.81 -5.21 -1.19
C GLY A 166 16.74 -4.60 -0.14
N ASN A 167 17.89 -4.04 -0.54
CA ASN A 167 18.86 -3.44 0.36
C ASN A 167 18.37 -2.09 0.89
N SER A 168 17.88 -1.21 0.00
CA SER A 168 17.39 0.11 0.39
C SER A 168 16.17 0.02 1.30
N LEU A 169 15.25 -0.91 1.04
CA LEU A 169 14.08 -1.15 1.87
C LEU A 169 14.48 -1.76 3.23
N SER A 170 15.42 -2.72 3.24
CA SER A 170 15.96 -3.31 4.48
C SER A 170 16.66 -2.27 5.36
N ASN A 171 17.41 -1.33 4.77
CA ASN A 171 18.05 -0.25 5.52
C ASN A 171 17.01 0.68 6.15
N LEU A 172 15.94 1.01 5.43
CA LEU A 172 14.86 1.82 5.98
C LEU A 172 14.14 1.14 7.15
N PHE A 173 13.98 -0.18 7.10
CA PHE A 173 13.45 -0.98 8.22
C PHE A 173 14.37 -0.91 9.45
N LYS A 174 15.70 -1.01 9.24
CA LYS A 174 16.70 -0.87 10.32
C LYS A 174 16.64 0.52 10.95
N GLU A 175 16.58 1.57 10.13
CA GLU A 175 16.43 2.95 10.61
C GLU A 175 15.16 3.14 11.46
N ALA A 176 14.06 2.48 11.11
CA ALA A 176 12.84 2.47 11.90
C ALA A 176 12.94 1.63 13.19
N GLY A 177 14.04 0.89 13.37
CA GLY A 177 14.29 0.04 14.54
C GLY A 177 13.49 -1.26 14.52
N LEU A 178 13.18 -1.79 13.34
CA LEU A 178 12.73 -3.17 13.18
C LEU A 178 13.92 -4.12 13.24
N LYS A 179 13.64 -5.37 13.61
CA LYS A 179 14.65 -6.43 13.85
C LYS A 179 14.41 -7.60 12.90
N ASN A 180 15.30 -8.57 12.88
CA ASN A 180 15.19 -9.81 12.10
C ASN A 180 14.81 -9.57 10.65
N ILE A 181 15.44 -8.56 10.03
CA ILE A 181 15.08 -8.10 8.69
C ILE A 181 15.55 -9.13 7.68
N LYS A 182 14.62 -9.56 6.81
CA LYS A 182 14.84 -10.57 5.77
C LYS A 182 14.29 -10.10 4.44
N ILE A 183 15.08 -10.25 3.38
CA ILE A 183 14.58 -10.22 2.00
C ILE A 183 14.06 -11.62 1.70
N CYS A 184 12.77 -11.76 1.45
CA CYS A 184 12.11 -13.04 1.20
C CYS A 184 12.07 -13.36 -0.29
N ALA A 185 12.14 -14.64 -0.63
CA ALA A 185 11.78 -15.10 -1.96
C ALA A 185 10.26 -15.03 -2.17
N GLU A 186 9.85 -15.10 -3.44
CA GLU A 186 8.45 -15.26 -3.83
C GLU A 186 7.86 -16.50 -3.15
N GLY A 187 6.67 -16.38 -2.59
CA GLY A 187 6.00 -17.47 -1.86
C GLY A 187 6.48 -17.68 -0.42
N GLU A 188 7.60 -17.07 0.02
CA GLU A 188 8.11 -17.18 1.39
C GLU A 188 7.59 -16.07 2.30
N THR A 189 7.30 -16.43 3.55
CA THR A 189 6.98 -15.46 4.62
C THR A 189 7.30 -16.04 6.00
N SER A 190 7.65 -15.18 6.94
CA SER A 190 7.76 -15.49 8.37
C SER A 190 6.45 -15.25 9.14
N ILE A 191 5.41 -14.74 8.47
CA ILE A 191 4.10 -14.55 9.09
C ILE A 191 3.48 -15.92 9.39
N LYS A 192 3.29 -16.20 10.68
CA LYS A 192 2.56 -17.39 11.12
C LYS A 192 1.11 -17.29 10.64
N ASN A 193 0.57 -18.31 10.00
CA ASN A 193 -0.76 -18.31 9.45
C ASN A 193 -0.98 -17.17 8.41
N SER A 194 -0.30 -17.29 7.27
CA SER A 194 -0.38 -16.36 6.13
C SER A 194 -1.65 -16.54 5.27
N THR A 195 -2.64 -17.30 5.75
CA THR A 195 -3.93 -17.51 5.04
C THR A 195 -4.54 -16.15 4.66
N GLY A 196 -4.98 -16.04 3.42
CA GLY A 196 -5.57 -14.82 2.88
C GLY A 196 -4.57 -13.83 2.29
N LEU A 197 -3.25 -14.09 2.37
CA LEU A 197 -2.23 -13.33 1.66
C LEU A 197 -1.95 -13.95 0.29
N ASP A 198 -1.80 -13.11 -0.70
CA ASP A 198 -1.18 -13.48 -1.97
C ASP A 198 0.34 -13.26 -1.84
N LEU A 199 1.07 -14.36 -1.60
CA LEU A 199 2.53 -14.33 -1.48
C LEU A 199 3.24 -14.28 -2.83
N TYR A 200 2.48 -14.40 -3.92
CA TYR A 200 2.96 -14.37 -5.31
C TYR A 200 2.52 -13.11 -6.05
N GLU A 201 1.90 -12.14 -5.35
CA GLU A 201 1.37 -10.93 -5.96
C GLU A 201 2.47 -10.18 -6.72
N ARG A 202 2.24 -10.02 -8.04
CA ARG A 202 3.16 -9.42 -9.01
C ARG A 202 4.56 -10.07 -9.05
N GLY A 203 4.71 -11.25 -8.48
CA GLY A 203 5.80 -12.21 -8.53
C GLY A 203 7.16 -11.66 -8.96
N LYS A 204 7.61 -12.03 -10.13
CA LYS A 204 8.96 -11.78 -10.65
C LYS A 204 9.42 -10.30 -10.70
N ASN A 205 8.50 -9.35 -10.55
CA ASN A 205 8.82 -7.91 -10.62
C ASN A 205 8.85 -7.22 -9.25
N SER A 206 8.70 -7.99 -8.17
CA SER A 206 8.61 -7.44 -6.82
C SER A 206 9.73 -7.92 -5.91
N VAL A 207 10.10 -7.10 -4.96
CA VAL A 207 10.92 -7.46 -3.80
C VAL A 207 10.07 -7.47 -2.55
N TYR A 208 10.30 -8.45 -1.71
CA TYR A 208 9.58 -8.67 -0.46
C TYR A 208 10.54 -8.52 0.70
N VAL A 209 10.25 -7.60 1.63
CA VAL A 209 11.06 -7.42 2.84
C VAL A 209 10.18 -7.59 4.07
N GLU A 210 10.64 -8.39 5.01
CA GLU A 210 10.02 -8.59 6.31
C GLU A 210 10.92 -8.10 7.42
N GLY A 211 10.31 -7.65 8.52
CA GLY A 211 11.00 -7.31 9.75
C GLY A 211 10.06 -7.45 10.94
N THR A 212 10.62 -7.69 12.13
CA THR A 212 9.86 -7.82 13.37
C THR A 212 10.03 -6.59 14.25
N LYS A 213 9.06 -6.37 15.16
CA LYS A 213 9.19 -5.35 16.20
C LYS A 213 10.21 -5.71 17.25
#